data_ef8c702a4f9d667ec26fb73956cc7538
#
_entry.id   ef8c702a4f9d667ec26fb73956cc7538
#
_cell.length_a   1.000
_cell.length_b   1.000
_cell.length_c   1.000
_cell.angle_alpha   90.00
_cell.angle_beta   90.00
_cell.angle_gamma   90.00
#
_symmetry.space_group_name_H-M   'P 1'
#
loop_
_entity.id
_entity.type
_entity.pdbx_description
1 polymer ?
#
loop_
_entity_poly.entity_id
_entity_poly.type
_entity_poly.pdbx_seq_one_letter_code
_entity_poly.pdbx_strand_id
1 'polypeptide(L)'
;MSLGENLQFLRKRDNITQEQLAEKLDVSRQSVSKWESDTTYPEMDKLIQLCQMFHCSMDDLVQGYIKDIHVEDKTEYDKHMNQFSKIMALAVGGILFGISLMFFIYGCNFFIGKGVEVINEEFTGIIFFIFLTISVAAFIVIGTQHGDFEKKHPILENFYTQKEIDAFNKKFSIMIAVGVSIILIGIIIILGAEAAYPQFESNEYMDSLLSSAFMLCIAIGVTTLVYAGMQKSKYNIDEYNEEHDTNSEVYKKNKLKGPLCACIMLISTVIYFIFGFTIEGGFGVPYVLIFAVGGICCAITSIIINNKK
;
A
#
# COMPACT_ATOMS: atom_id res chain seq x y z
N MET A 1 -14.01 -19.51 23.07
CA MET A 1 -14.99 -18.42 23.23
C MET A 1 -16.32 -19.04 23.63
N SER A 2 -17.11 -18.30 24.43
CA SER A 2 -18.47 -18.74 24.74
C SER A 2 -19.42 -18.49 23.56
N LEU A 3 -20.62 -19.06 23.60
CA LEU A 3 -21.66 -18.79 22.60
C LEU A 3 -21.97 -17.30 22.50
N GLY A 4 -22.07 -16.61 23.65
CA GLY A 4 -22.37 -15.19 23.68
C GLY A 4 -21.27 -14.34 23.03
N GLU A 5 -19.99 -14.66 23.30
CA GLU A 5 -18.85 -13.99 22.65
C GLU A 5 -18.83 -14.22 21.15
N ASN A 6 -19.10 -15.46 20.71
CA ASN A 6 -19.18 -15.82 19.30
C ASN A 6 -20.34 -15.09 18.60
N LEU A 7 -21.52 -15.09 19.21
CA LEU A 7 -22.69 -14.41 18.67
C LEU A 7 -22.47 -12.89 18.55
N GLN A 8 -21.91 -12.28 19.60
CA GLN A 8 -21.58 -10.85 19.58
C GLN A 8 -20.56 -10.52 18.50
N PHE A 9 -19.55 -11.39 18.31
CA PHE A 9 -18.54 -11.24 17.26
C PHE A 9 -19.19 -11.30 15.86
N LEU A 10 -19.98 -12.35 15.57
CA LEU A 10 -20.65 -12.53 14.28
C LEU A 10 -21.57 -11.35 13.95
N ARG A 11 -22.37 -10.93 14.92
CA ARG A 11 -23.26 -9.80 14.75
C ARG A 11 -22.52 -8.50 14.43
N LYS A 12 -21.42 -8.22 15.16
CA LYS A 12 -20.57 -7.05 14.90
C LYS A 12 -19.86 -7.13 13.56
N ARG A 13 -19.37 -8.30 13.19
CA ARG A 13 -18.76 -8.55 11.89
C ARG A 13 -19.68 -8.17 10.73
N ASP A 14 -20.94 -8.55 10.84
CA ASP A 14 -21.95 -8.30 9.80
C ASP A 14 -22.65 -6.92 9.98
N ASN A 15 -22.13 -6.05 10.85
CA ASN A 15 -22.68 -4.72 11.15
C ASN A 15 -24.16 -4.70 11.55
N ILE A 16 -24.64 -5.75 12.20
CA ILE A 16 -26.03 -5.91 12.65
C ILE A 16 -26.16 -5.44 14.11
N THR A 17 -27.15 -4.59 14.42
CA THR A 17 -27.49 -4.24 15.81
C THR A 17 -28.19 -5.38 16.51
N GLN A 18 -28.20 -5.39 17.87
CA GLN A 18 -28.99 -6.39 18.65
C GLN A 18 -30.48 -6.35 18.29
N GLU A 19 -31.01 -5.19 17.94
CA GLU A 19 -32.40 -4.97 17.55
C GLU A 19 -32.69 -5.58 16.18
N GLN A 20 -31.83 -5.35 15.21
CA GLN A 20 -31.93 -5.96 13.87
C GLN A 20 -31.75 -7.48 13.89
N LEU A 21 -30.87 -8.00 14.76
CA LEU A 21 -30.75 -9.45 14.96
C LEU A 21 -31.98 -10.06 15.56
N ALA A 22 -32.56 -9.38 16.56
CA ALA A 22 -33.80 -9.79 17.22
C ALA A 22 -34.97 -9.83 16.23
N GLU A 23 -35.12 -8.81 15.38
CA GLU A 23 -36.12 -8.75 14.31
C GLU A 23 -35.98 -9.90 13.31
N LYS A 24 -34.75 -10.18 12.83
CA LYS A 24 -34.49 -11.28 11.90
C LYS A 24 -34.79 -12.67 12.47
N LEU A 25 -34.67 -12.83 13.78
CA LEU A 25 -34.92 -14.10 14.49
C LEU A 25 -36.30 -14.20 15.08
N ASP A 26 -37.13 -13.16 14.95
CA ASP A 26 -38.46 -13.05 15.58
C ASP A 26 -38.41 -13.29 17.10
N VAL A 27 -37.51 -12.55 17.78
CA VAL A 27 -37.32 -12.59 19.23
C VAL A 27 -37.20 -11.18 19.81
N SER A 28 -37.23 -11.05 21.14
CA SER A 28 -37.00 -9.76 21.77
C SER A 28 -35.51 -9.36 21.75
N ARG A 29 -35.22 -8.05 21.68
CA ARG A 29 -33.86 -7.54 21.87
C ARG A 29 -33.23 -8.01 23.19
N GLN A 30 -34.07 -8.14 24.25
CA GLN A 30 -33.61 -8.62 25.56
C GLN A 30 -33.11 -10.08 25.47
N SER A 31 -33.76 -10.92 24.65
CA SER A 31 -33.29 -12.30 24.42
C SER A 31 -31.91 -12.32 23.81
N VAL A 32 -31.70 -11.56 22.76
CA VAL A 32 -30.39 -11.44 22.11
C VAL A 32 -29.33 -10.93 23.10
N SER A 33 -29.65 -9.91 23.90
CA SER A 33 -28.75 -9.39 24.93
C SER A 33 -28.36 -10.42 25.98
N LYS A 34 -29.32 -11.26 26.42
CA LYS A 34 -29.08 -12.35 27.36
C LYS A 34 -28.22 -13.47 26.75
N TRP A 35 -28.40 -13.77 25.45
CA TRP A 35 -27.57 -14.75 24.75
C TRP A 35 -26.12 -14.24 24.60
N GLU A 36 -25.93 -12.97 24.22
CA GLU A 36 -24.60 -12.36 24.11
C GLU A 36 -23.87 -12.19 25.46
N SER A 37 -24.60 -12.18 26.57
CA SER A 37 -24.03 -12.15 27.93
C SER A 37 -23.94 -13.53 28.59
N ASP A 38 -24.17 -14.61 27.83
CA ASP A 38 -24.20 -16.00 28.31
C ASP A 38 -25.13 -16.25 29.50
N THR A 39 -26.13 -15.37 29.70
CA THR A 39 -27.10 -15.50 30.79
C THR A 39 -28.14 -16.57 30.47
N THR A 40 -28.50 -16.72 29.19
CA THR A 40 -29.41 -17.75 28.68
C THR A 40 -28.91 -18.23 27.32
N TYR A 41 -29.36 -19.45 26.94
CA TYR A 41 -29.06 -20.00 25.62
C TYR A 41 -30.27 -19.86 24.68
N PRO A 42 -30.06 -19.66 23.38
CA PRO A 42 -31.11 -19.77 22.37
C PRO A 42 -31.69 -21.18 22.32
N GLU A 43 -32.97 -21.30 21.96
CA GLU A 43 -33.57 -22.60 21.63
C GLU A 43 -32.95 -23.18 20.37
N MET A 44 -33.05 -24.50 20.18
CA MET A 44 -32.38 -25.23 19.09
C MET A 44 -32.78 -24.71 17.72
N ASP A 45 -34.03 -24.33 17.49
CA ASP A 45 -34.49 -23.73 16.24
C ASP A 45 -33.84 -22.38 15.96
N LYS A 46 -33.62 -21.57 17.01
CA LYS A 46 -32.92 -20.28 16.90
C LYS A 46 -31.42 -20.46 16.69
N LEU A 47 -30.80 -21.49 17.28
CA LEU A 47 -29.42 -21.85 17.01
C LEU A 47 -29.20 -22.26 15.54
N ILE A 48 -30.12 -23.04 14.97
CA ILE A 48 -30.07 -23.42 13.56
C ILE A 48 -30.22 -22.17 12.68
N GLN A 49 -31.15 -21.27 12.97
CA GLN A 49 -31.34 -20.02 12.25
C GLN A 49 -30.09 -19.13 12.32
N LEU A 50 -29.45 -19.04 13.50
CA LEU A 50 -28.19 -18.31 13.67
C LEU A 50 -27.06 -18.91 12.82
N CYS A 51 -26.92 -20.24 12.84
CA CYS A 51 -25.92 -20.95 12.03
C CYS A 51 -26.12 -20.71 10.52
N GLN A 52 -27.38 -20.74 10.07
CA GLN A 52 -27.72 -20.44 8.67
C GLN A 52 -27.44 -18.99 8.30
N MET A 53 -27.80 -18.05 9.18
CA MET A 53 -27.63 -16.61 8.96
C MET A 53 -26.15 -16.20 8.92
N PHE A 54 -25.35 -16.77 9.81
CA PHE A 54 -23.93 -16.43 9.92
C PHE A 54 -23.00 -17.39 9.19
N HIS A 55 -23.56 -18.36 8.45
CA HIS A 55 -22.81 -19.38 7.68
C HIS A 55 -21.74 -20.11 8.50
N CYS A 56 -22.07 -20.50 9.74
CA CYS A 56 -21.19 -21.25 10.63
C CYS A 56 -21.84 -22.58 11.07
N SER A 57 -21.00 -23.52 11.52
CA SER A 57 -21.50 -24.77 12.12
C SER A 57 -22.01 -24.51 13.56
N MET A 58 -22.83 -25.42 14.07
CA MET A 58 -23.31 -25.34 15.46
C MET A 58 -22.16 -25.51 16.44
N ASP A 59 -21.21 -26.40 16.16
CA ASP A 59 -20.03 -26.60 17.00
C ASP A 59 -19.18 -25.36 17.08
N ASP A 60 -19.01 -24.65 15.95
CA ASP A 60 -18.28 -23.39 15.90
C ASP A 60 -18.98 -22.31 16.72
N LEU A 61 -20.31 -22.19 16.59
CA LEU A 61 -21.09 -21.19 17.30
C LEU A 61 -21.07 -21.43 18.82
N VAL A 62 -21.19 -22.70 19.25
CA VAL A 62 -21.37 -23.05 20.68
C VAL A 62 -20.06 -23.21 21.43
N GLN A 63 -19.05 -23.82 20.82
CA GLN A 63 -17.78 -24.19 21.49
C GLN A 63 -16.52 -23.73 20.72
N GLY A 64 -16.67 -23.30 19.47
CA GLY A 64 -15.55 -22.95 18.60
C GLY A 64 -15.00 -21.54 18.87
N TYR A 65 -13.84 -21.30 18.28
CA TYR A 65 -13.29 -19.96 18.11
C TYR A 65 -13.72 -19.44 16.74
N ILE A 66 -14.88 -18.79 16.68
CA ILE A 66 -15.43 -18.26 15.41
C ILE A 66 -14.47 -17.26 14.73
N LYS A 67 -13.65 -16.57 15.50
CA LYS A 67 -12.57 -15.72 14.96
C LYS A 67 -11.55 -16.48 14.12
N ASP A 68 -11.53 -17.80 14.20
CA ASP A 68 -10.63 -18.69 13.47
C ASP A 68 -11.34 -19.45 12.32
N ILE A 69 -12.64 -19.22 12.09
CA ILE A 69 -13.34 -19.82 10.95
C ILE A 69 -12.87 -19.15 9.69
N HIS A 70 -12.22 -19.91 8.84
CA HIS A 70 -11.79 -19.49 7.52
C HIS A 70 -13.02 -19.39 6.61
N VAL A 71 -13.47 -18.20 6.28
CA VAL A 71 -14.44 -17.96 5.21
C VAL A 71 -13.67 -18.07 3.89
N GLU A 72 -14.18 -18.85 2.95
CA GLU A 72 -13.55 -19.02 1.65
C GLU A 72 -13.59 -17.70 0.85
N ASP A 73 -12.46 -17.29 0.33
CA ASP A 73 -12.37 -16.15 -0.61
C ASP A 73 -12.96 -16.54 -1.97
N LYS A 74 -14.25 -16.34 -2.13
CA LYS A 74 -14.99 -16.65 -3.37
C LYS A 74 -14.65 -15.72 -4.53
N THR A 75 -13.99 -14.61 -4.25
CA THR A 75 -13.68 -13.54 -5.23
C THR A 75 -12.26 -13.64 -5.76
N GLU A 76 -11.43 -14.53 -5.24
CA GLU A 76 -9.98 -14.57 -5.47
C GLU A 76 -9.25 -13.25 -5.11
N TYR A 77 -9.82 -12.46 -4.20
CA TYR A 77 -9.28 -11.17 -3.77
C TYR A 77 -7.86 -11.30 -3.21
N ASP A 78 -7.61 -12.30 -2.36
CA ASP A 78 -6.28 -12.51 -1.78
C ASP A 78 -5.21 -12.73 -2.85
N LYS A 79 -5.50 -13.56 -3.83
CA LYS A 79 -4.62 -13.85 -4.95
C LYS A 79 -4.40 -12.60 -5.82
N HIS A 80 -5.49 -11.88 -6.14
CA HIS A 80 -5.43 -10.64 -6.91
C HIS A 80 -4.57 -9.58 -6.21
N MET A 81 -4.82 -9.31 -4.93
CA MET A 81 -4.08 -8.30 -4.16
C MET A 81 -2.62 -8.69 -3.94
N ASN A 82 -2.31 -9.98 -3.79
CA ASN A 82 -0.92 -10.44 -3.73
C ASN A 82 -0.16 -10.17 -5.04
N GLN A 83 -0.80 -10.40 -6.18
CA GLN A 83 -0.20 -10.12 -7.50
C GLN A 83 -0.07 -8.61 -7.72
N PHE A 84 -1.12 -7.86 -7.45
CA PHE A 84 -1.16 -6.40 -7.57
C PHE A 84 -0.05 -5.75 -6.74
N SER A 85 0.05 -6.09 -5.45
CA SER A 85 1.07 -5.54 -4.55
C SER A 85 2.49 -5.84 -5.00
N LYS A 86 2.76 -7.05 -5.50
CA LYS A 86 4.07 -7.44 -6.00
C LYS A 86 4.46 -6.65 -7.24
N ILE A 87 3.59 -6.56 -8.23
CA ILE A 87 3.90 -5.89 -9.50
C ILE A 87 4.05 -4.39 -9.27
N MET A 88 3.16 -3.77 -8.47
CA MET A 88 3.25 -2.34 -8.13
C MET A 88 4.56 -2.02 -7.40
N ALA A 89 4.93 -2.80 -6.38
CA ALA A 89 6.17 -2.59 -5.66
C ALA A 89 7.41 -2.78 -6.56
N LEU A 90 7.41 -3.81 -7.42
CA LEU A 90 8.49 -4.05 -8.38
C LEU A 90 8.57 -2.96 -9.45
N ALA A 91 7.46 -2.39 -9.88
CA ALA A 91 7.46 -1.29 -10.84
C ALA A 91 8.06 0.00 -10.24
N VAL A 92 7.70 0.33 -8.97
CA VAL A 92 8.35 1.43 -8.23
C VAL A 92 9.85 1.16 -8.08
N GLY A 93 10.21 -0.04 -7.61
CA GLY A 93 11.60 -0.45 -7.44
C GLY A 93 12.39 -0.46 -8.74
N GLY A 94 11.75 -0.83 -9.85
CA GLY A 94 12.34 -0.87 -11.18
C GLY A 94 12.80 0.50 -11.68
N ILE A 95 12.02 1.56 -11.44
CA ILE A 95 12.41 2.94 -11.75
C ILE A 95 13.66 3.33 -10.95
N LEU A 96 13.65 3.10 -9.65
CA LEU A 96 14.78 3.44 -8.76
C LEU A 96 16.03 2.60 -9.08
N PHE A 97 15.83 1.32 -9.40
CA PHE A 97 16.90 0.45 -9.86
C PHE A 97 17.50 0.92 -11.19
N GLY A 98 16.66 1.39 -12.12
CA GLY A 98 17.12 1.98 -13.38
C GLY A 98 18.04 3.19 -13.17
N ILE A 99 17.71 4.05 -12.19
CA ILE A 99 18.58 5.17 -11.80
C ILE A 99 19.90 4.65 -11.20
N SER A 100 19.82 3.68 -10.29
CA SER A 100 21.02 3.08 -9.70
C SER A 100 21.93 2.47 -10.76
N LEU A 101 21.36 1.73 -11.72
CA LEU A 101 22.11 1.09 -12.80
C LEU A 101 22.72 2.12 -13.74
N MET A 102 22.04 3.23 -14.04
CA MET A 102 22.57 4.34 -14.81
C MET A 102 23.85 4.89 -14.17
N PHE A 103 23.82 5.23 -12.89
CA PHE A 103 24.99 5.71 -12.16
C PHE A 103 26.10 4.65 -12.09
N PHE A 104 25.75 3.38 -11.87
CA PHE A 104 26.73 2.30 -11.83
C PHE A 104 27.51 2.16 -13.13
N ILE A 105 26.81 2.14 -14.26
CA ILE A 105 27.44 1.95 -15.57
C ILE A 105 28.30 3.16 -15.92
N TYR A 106 27.84 4.38 -15.65
CA TYR A 106 28.65 5.57 -15.83
C TYR A 106 29.93 5.54 -14.97
N GLY A 107 29.77 5.16 -13.70
CA GLY A 107 30.88 5.02 -12.76
C GLY A 107 31.90 3.93 -13.15
N CYS A 108 31.50 2.94 -13.97
CA CYS A 108 32.45 1.94 -14.50
C CYS A 108 33.56 2.55 -15.37
N ASN A 109 33.40 3.79 -15.85
CA ASN A 109 34.49 4.54 -16.52
C ASN A 109 35.74 4.67 -15.63
N PHE A 110 35.61 4.65 -14.31
CA PHE A 110 36.73 4.64 -13.38
C PHE A 110 37.65 3.44 -13.60
N PHE A 111 37.11 2.27 -13.85
CA PHE A 111 37.87 1.03 -14.02
C PHE A 111 38.24 0.77 -15.48
N ILE A 112 37.32 0.99 -16.43
CA ILE A 112 37.49 0.68 -17.85
C ILE A 112 38.32 1.74 -18.54
N GLY A 113 37.99 3.00 -18.34
CA GLY A 113 38.62 4.15 -18.97
C GLY A 113 39.83 4.68 -18.20
N LYS A 114 40.19 4.12 -17.05
CA LYS A 114 41.20 4.67 -16.12
C LYS A 114 40.98 6.16 -15.83
N GLY A 115 39.70 6.55 -15.66
CA GLY A 115 39.29 7.92 -15.43
C GLY A 115 39.09 8.75 -16.72
N VAL A 116 39.08 8.12 -17.89
CA VAL A 116 38.67 8.74 -19.17
C VAL A 116 37.26 8.24 -19.52
N GLU A 117 36.42 9.11 -20.04
CA GLU A 117 35.07 8.76 -20.46
C GLU A 117 35.12 7.81 -21.68
N VAL A 118 34.70 6.56 -21.45
CA VAL A 118 34.51 5.52 -22.48
C VAL A 118 33.04 5.29 -22.74
N ILE A 119 32.23 5.37 -21.65
CA ILE A 119 30.78 5.24 -21.67
C ILE A 119 30.20 6.63 -21.40
N ASN A 120 29.54 7.21 -22.39
CA ASN A 120 28.96 8.55 -22.26
C ASN A 120 27.64 8.56 -21.47
N GLU A 121 27.26 9.72 -20.94
CA GLU A 121 26.07 9.91 -20.17
C GLU A 121 24.80 9.60 -20.95
N GLU A 122 24.72 9.95 -22.22
CA GLU A 122 23.56 9.71 -23.06
C GLU A 122 23.25 8.21 -23.18
N PHE A 123 24.30 7.38 -23.32
CA PHE A 123 24.12 5.92 -23.36
C PHE A 123 23.57 5.38 -22.05
N THR A 124 24.06 5.86 -20.90
CA THR A 124 23.55 5.42 -19.59
C THR A 124 22.11 5.89 -19.34
N GLY A 125 21.75 7.08 -19.84
CA GLY A 125 20.38 7.61 -19.83
C GLY A 125 19.39 6.71 -20.56
N ILE A 126 19.77 6.09 -21.69
CA ILE A 126 18.91 5.14 -22.41
C ILE A 126 18.52 3.96 -21.53
N ILE A 127 19.42 3.47 -20.70
CA ILE A 127 19.17 2.35 -19.78
C ILE A 127 18.07 2.72 -18.76
N PHE A 128 18.16 3.92 -18.18
CA PHE A 128 17.12 4.43 -17.30
C PHE A 128 15.75 4.47 -18.00
N PHE A 129 15.67 4.99 -19.23
CA PHE A 129 14.41 5.06 -19.97
C PHE A 129 13.83 3.68 -20.31
N ILE A 130 14.64 2.64 -20.49
CA ILE A 130 14.17 1.26 -20.66
C ILE A 130 13.43 0.80 -19.40
N PHE A 131 14.05 0.96 -18.21
CA PHE A 131 13.41 0.59 -16.94
C PHE A 131 12.15 1.42 -16.66
N LEU A 132 12.20 2.73 -16.94
CA LEU A 132 11.04 3.62 -16.81
C LEU A 132 9.88 3.14 -17.70
N THR A 133 10.15 2.82 -18.95
CA THR A 133 9.12 2.35 -19.89
C THR A 133 8.47 1.05 -19.43
N ILE A 134 9.28 0.07 -19.02
CA ILE A 134 8.78 -1.21 -18.49
C ILE A 134 7.92 -0.98 -17.23
N SER A 135 8.37 -0.13 -16.32
CA SER A 135 7.65 0.17 -15.07
C SER A 135 6.33 0.89 -15.33
N VAL A 136 6.32 1.88 -16.23
CA VAL A 136 5.09 2.58 -16.62
C VAL A 136 4.10 1.64 -17.29
N ALA A 137 4.56 0.78 -18.20
CA ALA A 137 3.70 -0.24 -18.80
C ALA A 137 3.11 -1.19 -17.76
N ALA A 138 3.91 -1.61 -16.77
CA ALA A 138 3.43 -2.44 -15.67
C ALA A 138 2.37 -1.72 -14.81
N PHE A 139 2.57 -0.43 -14.50
CA PHE A 139 1.55 0.38 -13.78
C PHE A 139 0.24 0.47 -14.54
N ILE A 140 0.28 0.72 -15.84
CA ILE A 140 -0.93 0.83 -16.67
C ILE A 140 -1.67 -0.51 -16.69
N VAL A 141 -0.98 -1.61 -16.99
CA VAL A 141 -1.60 -2.93 -17.11
C VAL A 141 -2.21 -3.38 -15.78
N ILE A 142 -1.41 -3.34 -14.69
CA ILE A 142 -1.89 -3.85 -13.41
C ILE A 142 -2.92 -2.91 -12.77
N GLY A 143 -2.79 -1.59 -12.97
CA GLY A 143 -3.75 -0.61 -12.49
C GLY A 143 -5.12 -0.74 -13.17
N THR A 144 -5.15 -0.97 -14.50
CA THR A 144 -6.40 -1.22 -15.22
C THR A 144 -7.06 -2.54 -14.78
N GLN A 145 -6.27 -3.61 -14.59
CA GLN A 145 -6.78 -4.89 -14.09
C GLN A 145 -7.35 -4.75 -12.67
N HIS A 146 -6.69 -3.97 -11.81
CA HIS A 146 -7.18 -3.71 -10.46
C HIS A 146 -8.50 -2.92 -10.48
N GLY A 147 -8.58 -1.85 -11.25
CA GLY A 147 -9.81 -1.08 -11.40
C GLY A 147 -10.98 -1.88 -12.00
N ASP A 148 -10.71 -2.86 -12.87
CA ASP A 148 -11.75 -3.76 -13.36
C ASP A 148 -12.16 -4.81 -12.32
N PHE A 149 -11.24 -5.23 -11.46
CA PHE A 149 -11.54 -6.09 -10.32
C PHE A 149 -12.44 -5.37 -9.30
N GLU A 150 -12.12 -4.14 -8.93
CA GLU A 150 -12.91 -3.30 -8.02
C GLU A 150 -14.34 -3.09 -8.52
N LYS A 151 -14.52 -2.83 -9.82
CA LYS A 151 -15.86 -2.68 -10.43
C LYS A 151 -16.68 -3.96 -10.37
N LYS A 152 -16.04 -5.14 -10.46
CA LYS A 152 -16.72 -6.44 -10.39
C LYS A 152 -17.05 -6.84 -8.96
N HIS A 153 -16.24 -6.42 -8.01
CA HIS A 153 -16.32 -6.80 -6.60
C HIS A 153 -16.30 -5.56 -5.69
N PRO A 154 -17.30 -4.66 -5.76
CA PRO A 154 -17.31 -3.42 -5.01
C PRO A 154 -17.48 -3.63 -3.49
N ILE A 155 -18.04 -4.76 -3.09
CA ILE A 155 -18.23 -5.16 -1.69
C ILE A 155 -17.72 -6.58 -1.52
N LEU A 156 -16.90 -6.78 -0.48
CA LEU A 156 -16.30 -8.06 -0.14
C LEU A 156 -16.78 -8.53 1.24
N GLU A 157 -16.99 -9.83 1.39
CA GLU A 157 -17.15 -10.43 2.71
C GLU A 157 -15.79 -10.50 3.41
N ASN A 158 -15.76 -10.25 4.72
CA ASN A 158 -14.52 -10.35 5.49
C ASN A 158 -14.21 -11.85 5.73
N PHE A 159 -13.19 -12.36 5.05
CA PHE A 159 -12.77 -13.76 5.13
C PHE A 159 -11.43 -13.95 5.87
N TYR A 160 -10.72 -12.86 6.23
CA TYR A 160 -9.49 -12.98 6.99
C TYR A 160 -9.77 -13.27 8.46
N THR A 161 -9.08 -14.27 9.00
CA THR A 161 -9.13 -14.57 10.43
C THR A 161 -8.29 -13.58 11.23
N GLN A 162 -8.64 -13.35 12.50
CA GLN A 162 -7.85 -12.47 13.38
C GLN A 162 -6.41 -12.97 13.52
N LYS A 163 -6.18 -14.29 13.51
CA LYS A 163 -4.84 -14.87 13.55
C LYS A 163 -3.99 -14.49 12.35
N GLU A 164 -4.58 -14.49 11.15
CA GLU A 164 -3.87 -14.09 9.92
C GLU A 164 -3.52 -12.61 9.96
N ILE A 165 -4.45 -11.76 10.39
CA ILE A 165 -4.24 -10.33 10.56
C ILE A 165 -3.11 -10.08 11.59
N ASP A 166 -3.14 -10.73 12.74
CA ASP A 166 -2.12 -10.56 13.80
C ASP A 166 -0.75 -11.09 13.36
N ALA A 167 -0.72 -12.23 12.66
CA ALA A 167 0.51 -12.77 12.08
C ALA A 167 1.11 -11.84 11.04
N PHE A 168 0.25 -11.24 10.20
CA PHE A 168 0.68 -10.26 9.22
C PHE A 168 1.18 -8.98 9.89
N ASN A 169 0.50 -8.45 10.91
CA ASN A 169 0.92 -7.22 11.62
C ASN A 169 2.32 -7.35 12.21
N LYS A 170 2.69 -8.55 12.72
CA LYS A 170 4.07 -8.82 13.16
C LYS A 170 5.07 -8.76 12.00
N LYS A 171 4.73 -9.38 10.85
CA LYS A 171 5.56 -9.33 9.64
C LYS A 171 5.68 -7.92 9.09
N PHE A 172 4.58 -7.17 9.08
CA PHE A 172 4.54 -5.78 8.63
C PHE A 172 5.52 -4.90 9.40
N SER A 173 5.53 -4.99 10.74
CA SER A 173 6.48 -4.22 11.57
C SER A 173 7.94 -4.54 11.24
N ILE A 174 8.25 -5.82 10.99
CA ILE A 174 9.59 -6.25 10.58
C ILE A 174 9.93 -5.69 9.19
N MET A 175 9.01 -5.76 8.23
CA MET A 175 9.22 -5.26 6.87
C MET A 175 9.48 -3.75 6.85
N ILE A 176 8.73 -2.98 7.65
CA ILE A 176 8.97 -1.53 7.80
C ILE A 176 10.36 -1.28 8.41
N ALA A 177 10.71 -1.97 9.49
CA ALA A 177 12.01 -1.81 10.12
C ALA A 177 13.16 -2.15 9.15
N VAL A 178 13.05 -3.25 8.40
CA VAL A 178 14.04 -3.66 7.40
C VAL A 178 14.15 -2.64 6.27
N GLY A 179 13.02 -2.19 5.71
CA GLY A 179 13.02 -1.22 4.62
C GLY A 179 13.68 0.10 5.02
N VAL A 180 13.32 0.64 6.19
CA VAL A 180 13.94 1.86 6.73
C VAL A 180 15.42 1.65 7.04
N SER A 181 15.80 0.52 7.66
CA SER A 181 17.19 0.22 7.98
C SER A 181 18.09 0.15 6.73
N ILE A 182 17.60 -0.44 5.64
CA ILE A 182 18.36 -0.51 4.37
C ILE A 182 18.61 0.90 3.83
N ILE A 183 17.62 1.79 3.87
CA ILE A 183 17.79 3.19 3.42
C ILE A 183 18.83 3.92 4.30
N LEU A 184 18.74 3.77 5.63
CA LEU A 184 19.69 4.37 6.56
C LEU A 184 21.11 3.83 6.38
N ILE A 185 21.28 2.53 6.11
CA ILE A 185 22.57 1.92 5.77
C ILE A 185 23.14 2.57 4.49
N GLY A 186 22.31 2.81 3.49
CA GLY A 186 22.73 3.52 2.26
C GLY A 186 23.28 4.92 2.58
N ILE A 187 22.62 5.68 3.46
CA ILE A 187 23.10 6.99 3.93
C ILE A 187 24.44 6.87 4.66
N ILE A 188 24.57 5.89 5.54
CA ILE A 188 25.84 5.65 6.29
C ILE A 188 26.98 5.31 5.34
N ILE A 189 26.72 4.52 4.30
CA ILE A 189 27.74 4.14 3.30
C ILE A 189 28.26 5.38 2.56
N ILE A 190 27.36 6.26 2.07
CA ILE A 190 27.81 7.44 1.32
C ILE A 190 28.56 8.42 2.23
N LEU A 191 28.02 8.77 3.39
CA LEU A 191 28.68 9.67 4.35
C LEU A 191 30.00 9.08 4.88
N GLY A 192 30.06 7.78 5.10
CA GLY A 192 31.28 7.10 5.56
C GLY A 192 32.38 7.07 4.49
N ALA A 193 31.98 6.88 3.22
CA ALA A 193 32.92 6.88 2.09
C ALA A 193 33.50 8.29 1.86
N GLU A 194 32.69 9.34 1.88
CA GLU A 194 33.11 10.73 1.78
C GLU A 194 34.08 11.10 2.92
N ALA A 195 33.76 10.74 4.16
CA ALA A 195 34.61 11.03 5.32
C ALA A 195 35.95 10.28 5.29
N ALA A 196 35.96 9.02 4.83
CA ALA A 196 37.18 8.17 4.80
C ALA A 196 38.09 8.50 3.62
N TYR A 197 37.54 8.93 2.51
CA TYR A 197 38.24 9.13 1.25
C TYR A 197 37.82 10.44 0.56
N PRO A 198 38.20 11.63 1.11
CA PRO A 198 37.82 12.93 0.53
C PRO A 198 38.28 13.13 -0.92
N GLN A 199 39.32 12.41 -1.35
CA GLN A 199 39.78 12.44 -2.72
C GLN A 199 38.79 11.83 -3.72
N PHE A 200 37.82 11.05 -3.31
CA PHE A 200 36.79 10.49 -4.20
C PHE A 200 35.82 11.57 -4.66
N GLU A 201 35.54 12.58 -3.85
CA GLU A 201 34.69 13.72 -4.18
C GLU A 201 35.22 14.49 -5.44
N SER A 202 36.53 14.45 -5.69
CA SER A 202 37.13 15.06 -6.88
C SER A 202 37.05 14.18 -8.13
N ASN A 203 36.56 12.92 -8.02
CA ASN A 203 36.48 11.99 -9.13
C ASN A 203 35.03 11.62 -9.43
N GLU A 204 34.47 12.22 -10.48
CA GLU A 204 33.07 12.10 -10.91
C GLU A 204 32.60 10.64 -11.07
N TYR A 205 33.48 9.75 -11.60
CA TYR A 205 33.11 8.34 -11.79
C TYR A 205 33.05 7.58 -10.48
N MET A 206 33.88 7.91 -9.50
CA MET A 206 33.82 7.29 -8.17
C MET A 206 32.60 7.78 -7.41
N ASP A 207 32.28 9.07 -7.50
CA ASP A 207 31.06 9.63 -6.94
C ASP A 207 29.82 8.95 -7.53
N SER A 208 29.78 8.70 -8.83
CA SER A 208 28.72 7.96 -9.49
C SER A 208 28.58 6.52 -8.97
N LEU A 209 29.69 5.83 -8.68
CA LEU A 209 29.65 4.49 -8.08
C LEU A 209 29.05 4.51 -6.65
N LEU A 210 29.45 5.48 -5.83
CA LEU A 210 28.90 5.66 -4.49
C LEU A 210 27.41 6.00 -4.55
N SER A 211 27.02 6.92 -5.43
CA SER A 211 25.64 7.29 -5.69
C SER A 211 24.81 6.09 -6.16
N SER A 212 25.37 5.20 -6.99
CA SER A 212 24.70 3.99 -7.44
C SER A 212 24.39 3.03 -6.28
N ALA A 213 25.34 2.83 -5.37
CA ALA A 213 25.16 1.98 -4.19
C ALA A 213 24.08 2.53 -3.26
N PHE A 214 24.07 3.85 -3.05
CA PHE A 214 23.02 4.52 -2.28
C PHE A 214 21.65 4.37 -2.92
N MET A 215 21.52 4.63 -4.23
CA MET A 215 20.28 4.49 -4.97
C MET A 215 19.79 3.03 -4.99
N LEU A 216 20.68 2.05 -4.97
CA LEU A 216 20.30 0.65 -4.84
C LEU A 216 19.68 0.36 -3.47
N CYS A 217 20.26 0.90 -2.41
CA CYS A 217 19.67 0.78 -1.06
C CYS A 217 18.28 1.44 -1.01
N ILE A 218 18.11 2.61 -1.61
CA ILE A 218 16.81 3.28 -1.72
C ILE A 218 15.84 2.40 -2.52
N ALA A 219 16.24 1.85 -3.66
CA ALA A 219 15.39 1.00 -4.48
C ALA A 219 14.86 -0.21 -3.71
N ILE A 220 15.73 -0.93 -2.99
CA ILE A 220 15.33 -2.09 -2.19
C ILE A 220 14.45 -1.67 -1.01
N GLY A 221 14.84 -0.62 -0.28
CA GLY A 221 14.09 -0.12 0.88
C GLY A 221 12.69 0.34 0.51
N VAL A 222 12.57 1.19 -0.52
CA VAL A 222 11.28 1.72 -0.99
C VAL A 222 10.40 0.60 -1.55
N THR A 223 10.95 -0.33 -2.34
CA THR A 223 10.20 -1.50 -2.82
C THR A 223 9.60 -2.30 -1.67
N THR A 224 10.39 -2.53 -0.62
CA THR A 224 9.93 -3.26 0.59
C THR A 224 8.83 -2.50 1.32
N LEU A 225 8.98 -1.18 1.48
CA LEU A 225 7.97 -0.34 2.15
C LEU A 225 6.66 -0.26 1.37
N VAL A 226 6.73 -0.08 0.05
CA VAL A 226 5.55 -0.06 -0.83
C VAL A 226 4.81 -1.41 -0.77
N TYR A 227 5.55 -2.51 -0.90
CA TYR A 227 4.96 -3.85 -0.80
C TYR A 227 4.30 -4.08 0.56
N ALA A 228 4.97 -3.70 1.66
CA ALA A 228 4.43 -3.83 3.01
C ALA A 228 3.14 -3.02 3.20
N GLY A 229 3.12 -1.76 2.72
CA GLY A 229 1.95 -0.90 2.80
C GLY A 229 0.75 -1.46 2.04
N MET A 230 0.95 -1.91 0.80
CA MET A 230 -0.11 -2.50 -0.02
C MET A 230 -0.62 -3.83 0.57
N GLN A 231 0.28 -4.65 1.12
CA GLN A 231 -0.11 -5.88 1.81
C GLN A 231 -0.91 -5.58 3.09
N LYS A 232 -0.62 -4.48 3.79
CA LYS A 232 -1.42 -4.08 4.94
C LYS A 232 -2.83 -3.66 4.54
N SER A 233 -2.97 -2.88 3.48
CA SER A 233 -4.27 -2.49 2.93
C SER A 233 -5.12 -3.70 2.53
N LYS A 234 -4.50 -4.77 1.99
CA LYS A 234 -5.18 -6.03 1.64
C LYS A 234 -5.98 -6.63 2.81
N TYR A 235 -5.46 -6.56 4.04
CA TYR A 235 -6.13 -7.14 5.22
C TYR A 235 -7.21 -6.23 5.81
N ASN A 236 -7.42 -5.03 5.28
CA ASN A 236 -8.44 -4.08 5.74
C ASN A 236 -9.64 -4.07 4.79
N ILE A 237 -10.42 -5.16 4.81
CA ILE A 237 -11.60 -5.30 3.94
C ILE A 237 -12.69 -4.28 4.29
N ASP A 238 -12.79 -3.87 5.56
CA ASP A 238 -13.79 -2.88 5.97
C ASP A 238 -13.51 -1.52 5.30
N GLU A 239 -12.24 -1.08 5.26
CA GLU A 239 -11.83 0.14 4.54
C GLU A 239 -12.07 0.02 3.03
N TYR A 240 -11.74 -1.15 2.44
CA TYR A 240 -12.05 -1.44 1.04
C TYR A 240 -13.55 -1.26 0.75
N ASN A 241 -14.43 -1.85 1.58
CA ASN A 241 -15.86 -1.75 1.41
C ASN A 241 -16.36 -0.31 1.59
N GLU A 242 -15.85 0.45 2.56
CA GLU A 242 -16.19 1.85 2.75
C GLU A 242 -15.77 2.72 1.56
N GLU A 243 -14.63 2.43 0.94
CA GLU A 243 -14.13 3.15 -0.23
C GLU A 243 -14.94 2.87 -1.50
N HIS A 244 -15.60 1.72 -1.60
CA HIS A 244 -16.37 1.31 -2.78
C HIS A 244 -17.89 1.37 -2.59
N ASP A 245 -18.40 1.53 -1.36
CA ASP A 245 -19.83 1.77 -1.13
C ASP A 245 -20.20 3.19 -1.58
N THR A 246 -20.98 3.29 -2.66
CA THR A 246 -21.46 4.56 -3.22
C THR A 246 -22.26 5.42 -2.24
N ASN A 247 -22.82 4.82 -1.18
CA ASN A 247 -23.56 5.52 -0.14
C ASN A 247 -22.63 6.07 0.95
N SER A 248 -21.42 5.53 1.10
CA SER A 248 -20.51 5.93 2.14
C SER A 248 -20.01 7.37 1.95
N GLU A 249 -19.75 8.05 3.06
CA GLU A 249 -19.14 9.37 3.04
C GLU A 249 -17.67 9.30 2.54
N VAL A 250 -17.00 8.19 2.81
CA VAL A 250 -15.62 7.93 2.40
C VAL A 250 -15.54 7.88 0.87
N TYR A 251 -16.42 7.12 0.21
CA TYR A 251 -16.50 7.09 -1.25
C TYR A 251 -16.70 8.48 -1.85
N LYS A 252 -17.68 9.25 -1.34
CA LYS A 252 -17.98 10.61 -1.83
C LYS A 252 -16.79 11.55 -1.68
N LYS A 253 -16.08 11.47 -0.55
CA LYS A 253 -14.87 12.25 -0.28
C LYS A 253 -13.70 11.84 -1.18
N ASN A 254 -13.47 10.54 -1.36
CA ASN A 254 -12.38 10.02 -2.20
C ASN A 254 -12.61 10.35 -3.68
N LYS A 255 -13.85 10.28 -4.16
CA LYS A 255 -14.24 10.68 -5.53
C LYS A 255 -13.91 12.15 -5.84
N LEU A 256 -13.89 13.02 -4.83
CA LEU A 256 -13.51 14.43 -4.98
C LEU A 256 -12.01 14.65 -4.83
N LYS A 257 -11.35 13.93 -3.91
CA LYS A 257 -9.91 14.09 -3.63
C LYS A 257 -9.03 13.68 -4.81
N GLY A 258 -9.29 12.53 -5.42
CA GLY A 258 -8.47 11.99 -6.49
C GLY A 258 -8.25 12.97 -7.65
N PRO A 259 -9.31 13.47 -8.31
CA PRO A 259 -9.18 14.46 -9.38
C PRO A 259 -8.51 15.76 -8.95
N LEU A 260 -8.79 16.26 -7.73
CA LEU A 260 -8.17 17.50 -7.25
C LEU A 260 -6.66 17.33 -7.04
N CYS A 261 -6.22 16.24 -6.41
CA CYS A 261 -4.79 15.95 -6.25
C CYS A 261 -4.11 15.74 -7.62
N ALA A 262 -4.76 15.06 -8.57
CA ALA A 262 -4.26 14.92 -9.92
C ALA A 262 -4.06 16.27 -10.62
N CYS A 263 -5.03 17.17 -10.52
CA CYS A 263 -4.91 18.55 -11.06
C CYS A 263 -3.74 19.31 -10.43
N ILE A 264 -3.56 19.25 -9.09
CA ILE A 264 -2.46 19.91 -8.39
C ILE A 264 -1.12 19.38 -8.90
N MET A 265 -0.97 18.07 -9.04
CA MET A 265 0.28 17.46 -9.52
C MET A 265 0.54 17.78 -11.00
N LEU A 266 -0.49 17.82 -11.86
CA LEU A 266 -0.34 18.25 -13.24
C LEU A 266 0.09 19.71 -13.34
N ILE A 267 -0.49 20.61 -12.56
CA ILE A 267 -0.07 22.02 -12.48
C ILE A 267 1.39 22.12 -12.04
N SER A 268 1.80 21.38 -11.01
CA SER A 268 3.18 21.33 -10.55
C SER A 268 4.14 20.85 -11.66
N THR A 269 3.73 19.87 -12.44
CA THR A 269 4.49 19.36 -13.57
C THR A 269 4.64 20.43 -14.67
N VAL A 270 3.56 21.12 -15.03
CA VAL A 270 3.60 22.20 -16.02
C VAL A 270 4.51 23.34 -15.55
N ILE A 271 4.41 23.75 -14.29
CA ILE A 271 5.28 24.79 -13.70
C ILE A 271 6.76 24.35 -13.77
N TYR A 272 7.06 23.10 -13.42
CA TYR A 272 8.42 22.55 -13.51
C TYR A 272 8.99 22.65 -14.94
N PHE A 273 8.21 22.25 -15.94
CA PHE A 273 8.64 22.35 -17.34
C PHE A 273 8.79 23.81 -17.80
N ILE A 274 7.90 24.72 -17.41
CA ILE A 274 8.05 26.14 -17.74
C ILE A 274 9.37 26.68 -17.19
N PHE A 275 9.69 26.42 -15.92
CA PHE A 275 10.98 26.84 -15.34
C PHE A 275 12.16 26.15 -16.00
N GLY A 276 12.06 24.85 -16.32
CA GLY A 276 13.09 24.08 -16.97
C GLY A 276 13.50 24.63 -18.34
N PHE A 277 12.53 25.12 -19.12
CA PHE A 277 12.80 25.67 -20.45
C PHE A 277 13.07 27.17 -20.50
N THR A 278 12.69 27.93 -19.46
CA THR A 278 12.83 29.41 -19.47
C THR A 278 14.04 29.92 -18.70
N ILE A 279 14.59 29.14 -17.78
CA ILE A 279 15.68 29.56 -16.88
C ILE A 279 16.89 28.66 -17.12
N GLU A 280 18.07 29.25 -17.35
CA GLU A 280 19.33 28.49 -17.45
C GLU A 280 19.54 27.69 -16.13
N GLY A 281 19.75 26.39 -16.25
CA GLY A 281 19.81 25.47 -15.11
C GLY A 281 18.43 25.14 -14.49
N GLY A 282 17.33 25.45 -15.17
CA GLY A 282 15.98 25.30 -14.67
C GLY A 282 15.48 23.87 -14.40
N PHE A 283 16.22 22.84 -14.84
CA PHE A 283 15.96 21.43 -14.47
C PHE A 283 16.75 20.97 -13.23
N GLY A 284 17.44 21.90 -12.55
CA GLY A 284 18.24 21.62 -11.36
C GLY A 284 17.42 21.30 -10.11
N VAL A 285 18.14 20.81 -9.08
CA VAL A 285 17.57 20.40 -7.78
C VAL A 285 16.59 21.41 -7.15
N PRO A 286 16.85 22.74 -7.19
CA PRO A 286 15.91 23.70 -6.56
C PRO A 286 14.50 23.65 -7.14
N TYR A 287 14.35 23.33 -8.43
CA TYR A 287 13.05 23.29 -9.10
C TYR A 287 12.27 21.99 -8.86
N VAL A 288 12.95 20.92 -8.46
CA VAL A 288 12.31 19.67 -8.01
C VAL A 288 11.43 19.89 -6.76
N LEU A 289 11.75 20.92 -5.95
CA LEU A 289 10.94 21.31 -4.80
C LEU A 289 9.50 21.69 -5.17
N ILE A 290 9.22 22.02 -6.44
CA ILE A 290 7.85 22.27 -6.93
C ILE A 290 6.95 21.05 -6.70
N PHE A 291 7.48 19.83 -6.90
CA PHE A 291 6.75 18.60 -6.63
C PHE A 291 6.51 18.37 -5.13
N ALA A 292 7.48 18.73 -4.27
CA ALA A 292 7.30 18.66 -2.82
C ALA A 292 6.18 19.62 -2.36
N VAL A 293 6.14 20.83 -2.89
CA VAL A 293 5.06 21.80 -2.64
C VAL A 293 3.73 21.25 -3.16
N GLY A 294 3.70 20.68 -4.36
CA GLY A 294 2.52 20.01 -4.91
C GLY A 294 2.00 18.90 -3.99
N GLY A 295 2.88 18.05 -3.46
CA GLY A 295 2.55 17.00 -2.50
C GLY A 295 1.96 17.55 -1.18
N ILE A 296 2.54 18.65 -0.65
CA ILE A 296 2.01 19.33 0.54
C ILE A 296 0.61 19.89 0.24
N CYS A 297 0.39 20.52 -0.92
CA CYS A 297 -0.93 21.00 -1.33
C CYS A 297 -1.96 19.87 -1.43
N CYS A 298 -1.58 18.70 -1.93
CA CYS A 298 -2.43 17.52 -1.95
C CYS A 298 -2.79 17.06 -0.53
N ALA A 299 -1.83 17.03 0.38
CA ALA A 299 -2.06 16.65 1.77
C ALA A 299 -3.04 17.62 2.46
N ILE A 300 -2.83 18.93 2.29
CA ILE A 300 -3.73 19.98 2.82
C ILE A 300 -5.14 19.81 2.25
N THR A 301 -5.27 19.61 0.93
CA THR A 301 -6.56 19.38 0.26
C THR A 301 -7.27 18.16 0.84
N SER A 302 -6.55 17.07 1.07
CA SER A 302 -7.07 15.85 1.69
C SER A 302 -7.60 16.11 3.10
N ILE A 303 -6.87 16.87 3.93
CA ILE A 303 -7.28 17.24 5.28
C ILE A 303 -8.55 18.10 5.25
N ILE A 304 -8.62 19.10 4.37
CA ILE A 304 -9.78 19.97 4.23
C ILE A 304 -11.04 19.17 3.85
N ILE A 305 -10.92 18.26 2.87
CA ILE A 305 -12.05 17.45 2.42
C ILE A 305 -12.50 16.48 3.53
N ASN A 306 -11.55 15.88 4.27
CA ASN A 306 -11.88 14.98 5.37
C ASN A 306 -12.63 15.68 6.51
N ASN A 307 -12.26 16.92 6.82
CA ASN A 307 -12.86 17.72 7.90
C ASN A 307 -14.16 18.45 7.50
N LYS A 308 -14.52 18.42 6.20
CA LYS A 308 -15.83 18.93 5.76
C LYS A 308 -16.92 17.95 6.22
N LYS A 309 -17.72 18.41 7.20
CA LYS A 309 -18.94 17.73 7.67
C LYS A 309 -20.03 17.78 6.60
#